data_2e82f583c243cfea2d41472fe4546ade
#
_entry.id   2e82f583c243cfea2d41472fe4546ade
#
_cell.length_a   1.000
_cell.length_b   1.000
_cell.length_c   1.000
_cell.angle_alpha   90.00
_cell.angle_beta   90.00
_cell.angle_gamma   90.00
#
_symmetry.space_group_name_H-M   'P 1'
#
loop_
_entity.id
_entity.type
_entity.pdbx_description
1 polymer ?
#
loop_
_entity_poly.entity_id
_entity_poly.type
_entity_poly.pdbx_seq_one_letter_code
_entity_poly.pdbx_strand_id
1 'polypeptide(L)'
;MPKFLPFLLVAALGNICYHLGQKSLHGENAHPMLMLSIYYGIAMLLCLLAFAFWGKTELAAVPLLGNWRMWLVAVGTILIELGFLLAYHAGGSPQWGGVAVNGMAALLLIPLSLLLFGEHFSWQKAAGVLLTLLGLWFMVKK
;
A
#
# COMPACT_ATOMS: atom_id res chain seq x y z
N MET A 1 -11.60 -15.54 -16.58
CA MET A 1 -10.76 -14.90 -15.57
C MET A 1 -11.32 -13.52 -15.24
N PRO A 2 -11.34 -13.06 -14.00
CA PRO A 2 -11.83 -11.72 -13.66
C PRO A 2 -10.94 -10.64 -14.33
N LYS A 3 -11.60 -9.66 -14.94
CA LYS A 3 -10.92 -8.58 -15.71
C LYS A 3 -9.93 -7.72 -14.90
N PHE A 4 -10.00 -7.78 -13.59
CA PHE A 4 -9.11 -7.01 -12.69
C PHE A 4 -7.79 -7.73 -12.36
N LEU A 5 -7.64 -9.03 -12.69
CA LEU A 5 -6.46 -9.81 -12.33
C LEU A 5 -5.13 -9.23 -12.88
N PRO A 6 -5.04 -8.76 -14.13
CA PRO A 6 -3.82 -8.13 -14.63
C PRO A 6 -3.39 -6.90 -13.83
N PHE A 7 -4.35 -6.11 -13.35
CA PHE A 7 -4.07 -4.92 -12.52
C PHE A 7 -3.52 -5.29 -11.14
N LEU A 8 -3.98 -6.42 -10.56
CA LEU A 8 -3.40 -6.94 -9.32
C LEU A 8 -1.96 -7.43 -9.52
N LEU A 9 -1.63 -7.99 -10.66
CA LEU A 9 -0.24 -8.36 -10.97
C LEU A 9 0.67 -7.14 -11.06
N VAL A 10 0.21 -6.06 -11.70
CA VAL A 10 0.95 -4.78 -11.74
C VAL A 10 1.17 -4.23 -10.32
N ALA A 11 0.13 -4.26 -9.48
CA ALA A 11 0.24 -3.83 -8.09
C ALA A 11 1.22 -4.71 -7.30
N ALA A 12 1.22 -6.03 -7.53
CA ALA A 12 2.15 -6.95 -6.87
C ALA A 12 3.61 -6.68 -7.28
N LEU A 13 3.86 -6.42 -8.56
CA LEU A 13 5.20 -6.03 -9.04
C LEU A 13 5.66 -4.71 -8.40
N GLY A 14 4.78 -3.72 -8.36
CA GLY A 14 5.04 -2.45 -7.67
C GLY A 14 5.37 -2.65 -6.19
N ASN A 15 4.64 -3.51 -5.51
CA ASN A 15 4.86 -3.84 -4.10
C ASN A 15 6.24 -4.52 -3.88
N ILE A 16 6.67 -5.40 -4.79
CA ILE A 16 8.01 -6.01 -4.73
C ILE A 16 9.09 -4.92 -4.84
N CYS A 17 9.01 -4.06 -5.86
CA CYS A 17 9.96 -2.96 -6.05
C CYS A 17 10.01 -2.05 -4.83
N TYR A 18 8.84 -1.72 -4.27
CA TYR A 18 8.69 -0.91 -3.08
C TYR A 18 9.43 -1.51 -1.87
N HIS A 19 9.13 -2.76 -1.50
CA HIS A 19 9.75 -3.39 -0.33
C HIS A 19 11.25 -3.61 -0.49
N LEU A 20 11.72 -3.93 -1.70
CA LEU A 20 13.15 -4.06 -1.98
C LEU A 20 13.86 -2.70 -1.87
N GLY A 21 13.27 -1.64 -2.44
CA GLY A 21 13.78 -0.28 -2.33
C GLY A 21 13.85 0.21 -0.90
N GLN A 22 12.75 0.08 -0.15
CA GLN A 22 12.69 0.46 1.26
C GLN A 22 13.73 -0.29 2.12
N LYS A 23 13.88 -1.59 1.92
CA LYS A 23 14.88 -2.37 2.66
C LYS A 23 16.31 -1.99 2.29
N SER A 24 16.57 -1.64 1.03
CA SER A 24 17.89 -1.19 0.58
C SER A 24 18.32 0.14 1.19
N LEU A 25 17.37 0.97 1.61
CA LEU A 25 17.62 2.25 2.28
C LEU A 25 17.92 2.11 3.80
N HIS A 26 17.94 0.89 4.33
CA HIS A 26 18.14 0.64 5.78
C HIS A 26 19.44 1.22 6.35
N GLY A 27 20.49 1.40 5.58
CA GLY A 27 21.76 1.94 6.05
C GLY A 27 21.90 3.47 5.90
N GLU A 28 20.93 4.14 5.32
CA GLU A 28 21.00 5.57 5.04
C GLU A 28 20.68 6.39 6.30
N ASN A 29 21.59 7.30 6.66
CA ASN A 29 21.47 8.20 7.82
C ASN A 29 20.63 9.45 7.51
N ALA A 30 19.60 9.33 6.69
CA ALA A 30 18.73 10.45 6.35
C ALA A 30 17.47 10.47 7.23
N HIS A 31 16.95 11.67 7.50
CA HIS A 31 15.71 11.80 8.25
C HIS A 31 14.55 11.13 7.48
N PRO A 32 13.72 10.27 8.10
CA PRO A 32 12.67 9.52 7.43
C PRO A 32 11.74 10.39 6.57
N MET A 33 11.32 11.54 7.09
CA MET A 33 10.44 12.47 6.34
C MET A 33 11.13 13.08 5.13
N LEU A 34 12.44 13.27 5.15
CA LEU A 34 13.19 13.74 3.98
C LEU A 34 13.23 12.64 2.90
N MET A 35 13.48 11.40 3.30
CA MET A 35 13.46 10.26 2.38
C MET A 35 12.09 10.10 1.73
N LEU A 36 10.99 10.18 2.52
CA LEU A 36 9.63 10.18 2.00
C LEU A 36 9.43 11.30 0.98
N SER A 37 9.83 12.52 1.31
CA SER A 37 9.66 13.68 0.42
C SER A 37 10.39 13.50 -0.91
N ILE A 38 11.58 12.89 -0.89
CA ILE A 38 12.38 12.65 -2.11
C ILE A 38 11.67 11.64 -3.02
N TYR A 39 11.31 10.47 -2.52
CA TYR A 39 10.70 9.47 -3.40
C TYR A 39 9.26 9.82 -3.80
N TYR A 40 8.50 10.56 -2.98
CA TYR A 40 7.23 11.12 -3.41
C TYR A 40 7.40 12.19 -4.51
N GLY A 41 8.45 13.01 -4.41
CA GLY A 41 8.81 13.94 -5.47
C GLY A 41 9.11 13.22 -6.79
N ILE A 42 9.91 12.16 -6.73
CA ILE A 42 10.21 11.30 -7.89
C ILE A 42 8.92 10.66 -8.44
N ALA A 43 8.09 10.08 -7.57
CA ALA A 43 6.83 9.47 -7.98
C ALA A 43 5.88 10.48 -8.63
N MET A 44 5.78 11.68 -8.08
CA MET A 44 5.00 12.78 -8.65
C MET A 44 5.49 13.15 -10.06
N LEU A 45 6.80 13.30 -10.25
CA LEU A 45 7.39 13.59 -11.56
C LEU A 45 7.07 12.48 -12.58
N LEU A 46 7.22 11.22 -12.18
CA LEU A 46 6.89 10.08 -13.05
C LEU A 46 5.39 10.06 -13.41
N CYS A 47 4.50 10.35 -12.46
CA CYS A 47 3.07 10.47 -12.73
C CYS A 47 2.75 11.62 -13.69
N LEU A 48 3.39 12.79 -13.52
CA LEU A 48 3.20 13.93 -14.43
C LEU A 48 3.72 13.63 -15.84
N LEU A 49 4.87 12.96 -15.96
CA LEU A 49 5.37 12.50 -17.24
C LEU A 49 4.41 11.49 -17.90
N ALA A 50 3.94 10.50 -17.14
CA ALA A 50 2.95 9.54 -17.65
C ALA A 50 1.65 10.23 -18.08
N PHE A 51 1.19 11.22 -17.32
CA PHE A 51 0.02 12.02 -17.67
C PHE A 51 0.23 12.79 -18.97
N ALA A 52 1.42 13.37 -19.18
CA ALA A 52 1.73 14.08 -20.42
C ALA A 52 1.66 13.20 -21.67
N PHE A 53 1.99 11.90 -21.54
CA PHE A 53 1.91 10.93 -22.65
C PHE A 53 0.53 10.27 -22.80
N TRP A 54 -0.19 10.07 -21.71
CA TRP A 54 -1.45 9.30 -21.69
C TRP A 54 -2.68 10.14 -21.31
N GLY A 55 -2.46 11.32 -20.75
CA GLY A 55 -3.54 12.17 -20.26
C GLY A 55 -4.37 12.73 -21.40
N LYS A 56 -5.67 12.45 -21.39
CA LYS A 56 -6.62 13.28 -22.12
C LYS A 56 -6.80 14.56 -21.33
N THR A 57 -6.71 15.70 -22.03
CA THR A 57 -6.65 17.07 -21.47
C THR A 57 -7.94 17.54 -20.78
N GLU A 58 -8.49 16.76 -19.88
CA GLU A 58 -9.51 17.27 -18.97
C GLU A 58 -8.82 17.65 -17.65
N LEU A 59 -8.39 18.91 -17.56
CA LEU A 59 -7.84 19.53 -16.34
C LEU A 59 -8.92 19.70 -15.26
N ALA A 60 -9.62 18.63 -14.91
CA ALA A 60 -10.51 18.57 -13.76
C ALA A 60 -9.76 18.27 -12.43
N ALA A 61 -8.47 18.65 -12.37
CA ALA A 61 -7.65 18.37 -11.18
C ALA A 61 -7.94 19.32 -10.02
N VAL A 62 -8.33 20.56 -10.28
CA VAL A 62 -8.57 21.57 -9.24
C VAL A 62 -9.70 21.17 -8.28
N PRO A 63 -10.85 20.61 -8.73
CA PRO A 63 -11.88 20.11 -7.83
C PRO A 63 -11.42 18.94 -6.94
N LEU A 64 -10.43 18.16 -7.37
CA LEU A 64 -9.90 17.03 -6.62
C LEU A 64 -9.13 17.46 -5.37
N LEU A 65 -8.49 18.63 -5.37
CA LEU A 65 -7.78 19.17 -4.20
C LEU A 65 -8.74 19.46 -3.04
N GLY A 66 -9.98 19.84 -3.33
CA GLY A 66 -11.03 20.03 -2.33
C GLY A 66 -11.70 18.73 -1.86
N ASN A 67 -11.39 17.59 -2.46
CA ASN A 67 -12.03 16.34 -2.14
C ASN A 67 -11.32 15.66 -0.94
N TRP A 68 -12.01 15.57 0.19
CA TRP A 68 -11.49 14.95 1.41
C TRP A 68 -10.99 13.50 1.21
N ARG A 69 -11.54 12.78 0.23
CA ARG A 69 -11.13 11.40 -0.10
C ARG A 69 -9.69 11.36 -0.62
N MET A 70 -9.26 12.39 -1.37
CA MET A 70 -7.87 12.50 -1.83
C MET A 70 -6.92 12.71 -0.65
N TRP A 71 -7.32 13.52 0.32
CA TRP A 71 -6.55 13.72 1.55
C TRP A 71 -6.46 12.45 2.39
N LEU A 72 -7.55 11.68 2.48
CA LEU A 72 -7.55 10.39 3.18
C LEU A 72 -6.56 9.40 2.54
N VAL A 73 -6.55 9.32 1.21
CA VAL A 73 -5.57 8.48 0.47
C VAL A 73 -4.15 8.97 0.73
N ALA A 74 -3.90 10.27 0.62
CA ALA A 74 -2.56 10.84 0.82
C ALA A 74 -2.02 10.56 2.24
N VAL A 75 -2.85 10.80 3.27
CA VAL A 75 -2.47 10.51 4.67
C VAL A 75 -2.25 9.02 4.86
N GLY A 76 -3.14 8.17 4.35
CA GLY A 76 -2.99 6.71 4.42
C GLY A 76 -1.70 6.23 3.77
N THR A 77 -1.35 6.77 2.61
CA THR A 77 -0.11 6.43 1.91
C THR A 77 1.11 6.84 2.75
N ILE A 78 1.14 8.06 3.30
CA ILE A 78 2.24 8.51 4.16
C ILE A 78 2.40 7.59 5.39
N LEU A 79 1.30 7.17 6.01
CA LEU A 79 1.34 6.28 7.18
C LEU A 79 1.88 4.88 6.83
N ILE A 80 1.48 4.31 5.69
CA ILE A 80 1.99 3.03 5.21
C ILE A 80 3.50 3.12 4.96
N GLU A 81 3.92 4.13 4.22
CA GLU A 81 5.30 4.34 3.82
C GLU A 81 6.22 4.57 5.04
N LEU A 82 5.82 5.48 5.92
CA LEU A 82 6.56 5.76 7.14
C LEU A 82 6.64 4.51 8.03
N GLY A 83 5.55 3.76 8.13
CA GLY A 83 5.49 2.52 8.90
C GLY A 83 6.49 1.48 8.40
N PHE A 84 6.55 1.24 7.09
CA PHE A 84 7.51 0.31 6.50
C PHE A 84 8.96 0.81 6.61
N LEU A 85 9.20 2.09 6.34
CA LEU A 85 10.53 2.68 6.47
C LEU A 85 11.07 2.50 7.88
N LEU A 86 10.29 2.83 8.90
CA LEU A 86 10.69 2.67 10.30
C LEU A 86 10.83 1.20 10.70
N ALA A 87 9.94 0.32 10.23
CA ALA A 87 10.03 -1.11 10.49
C ALA A 87 11.33 -1.71 9.92
N TYR A 88 11.73 -1.32 8.71
CA TYR A 88 12.97 -1.81 8.11
C TYR A 88 14.21 -1.20 8.75
N HIS A 89 14.19 0.05 9.18
CA HIS A 89 15.25 0.64 10.00
C HIS A 89 15.41 -0.07 11.35
N ALA A 90 14.31 -0.53 11.93
CA ALA A 90 14.33 -1.35 13.15
C ALA A 90 14.75 -2.82 12.92
N GLY A 91 15.18 -3.19 11.71
CA GLY A 91 15.65 -4.53 11.39
C GLY A 91 14.56 -5.47 10.85
N GLY A 92 13.36 -4.99 10.57
CA GLY A 92 12.27 -5.76 9.98
C GLY A 92 12.66 -6.45 8.67
N SER A 93 12.01 -7.59 8.37
CA SER A 93 12.23 -8.34 7.14
C SER A 93 11.11 -8.11 6.13
N PRO A 94 11.41 -7.86 4.85
CA PRO A 94 10.40 -7.76 3.81
C PRO A 94 9.69 -9.09 3.52
N GLN A 95 10.27 -10.23 3.90
CA GLN A 95 9.69 -11.56 3.67
C GLN A 95 8.28 -11.71 4.27
N TRP A 96 8.05 -11.15 5.46
CA TRP A 96 6.77 -11.26 6.14
C TRP A 96 6.09 -9.88 6.37
N GLY A 97 6.86 -8.78 6.34
CA GLY A 97 6.34 -7.45 6.67
C GLY A 97 5.16 -7.03 5.80
N GLY A 98 5.28 -7.17 4.48
CA GLY A 98 4.20 -6.85 3.56
C GLY A 98 2.96 -7.72 3.75
N VAL A 99 3.15 -9.03 3.97
CA VAL A 99 2.05 -9.97 4.21
C VAL A 99 1.37 -9.68 5.55
N ALA A 100 2.15 -9.37 6.60
CA ALA A 100 1.63 -9.04 7.92
C ALA A 100 0.77 -7.77 7.88
N VAL A 101 1.25 -6.69 7.26
CA VAL A 101 0.50 -5.43 7.15
C VAL A 101 -0.77 -5.63 6.34
N ASN A 102 -0.70 -6.31 5.19
CA ASN A 102 -1.89 -6.60 4.39
C ASN A 102 -2.89 -7.51 5.11
N GLY A 103 -2.41 -8.49 5.87
CA GLY A 103 -3.25 -9.35 6.70
C GLY A 103 -3.96 -8.58 7.82
N MET A 104 -3.23 -7.72 8.54
CA MET A 104 -3.82 -6.86 9.57
C MET A 104 -4.83 -5.87 8.96
N ALA A 105 -4.48 -5.26 7.82
CA ALA A 105 -5.37 -4.35 7.12
C ALA A 105 -6.67 -5.07 6.68
N ALA A 106 -6.57 -6.29 6.15
CA ALA A 106 -7.73 -7.08 5.75
C ALA A 106 -8.67 -7.37 6.94
N LEU A 107 -8.11 -7.70 8.12
CA LEU A 107 -8.89 -7.93 9.34
C LEU A 107 -9.70 -6.70 9.76
N LEU A 108 -9.14 -5.51 9.59
CA LEU A 108 -9.81 -4.24 9.93
C LEU A 108 -10.75 -3.78 8.82
N LEU A 109 -10.37 -3.99 7.56
CA LEU A 109 -11.19 -3.58 6.41
C LEU A 109 -12.47 -4.39 6.27
N ILE A 110 -12.48 -5.68 6.64
CA ILE A 110 -13.68 -6.51 6.54
C ILE A 110 -14.84 -5.92 7.34
N PRO A 111 -14.75 -5.68 8.66
CA PRO A 111 -15.87 -5.09 9.40
C PRO A 111 -16.20 -3.67 8.90
N LEU A 112 -15.21 -2.88 8.51
CA LEU A 112 -15.43 -1.55 7.97
C LEU A 112 -16.16 -1.58 6.63
N SER A 113 -15.82 -2.50 5.72
CA SER A 113 -16.50 -2.63 4.43
C SER A 113 -17.96 -3.09 4.57
N LEU A 114 -18.24 -3.96 5.55
CA LEU A 114 -19.61 -4.35 5.88
C LEU A 114 -20.43 -3.15 6.37
N LEU A 115 -19.86 -2.32 7.26
CA LEU A 115 -20.56 -1.19 7.86
C LEU A 115 -20.70 0.01 6.91
N LEU A 116 -19.65 0.32 6.14
CA LEU A 116 -19.61 1.55 5.32
C LEU A 116 -20.14 1.34 3.89
N PHE A 117 -19.96 0.15 3.33
CA PHE A 117 -20.30 -0.15 1.94
C PHE A 117 -21.38 -1.22 1.79
N GLY A 118 -21.89 -1.78 2.89
CA GLY A 118 -22.93 -2.82 2.86
C GLY A 118 -22.49 -4.11 2.13
N GLU A 119 -21.20 -4.41 2.11
CA GLU A 119 -20.68 -5.61 1.46
C GLU A 119 -21.15 -6.88 2.18
N HIS A 120 -21.38 -7.98 1.43
CA HIS A 120 -21.72 -9.25 2.02
C HIS A 120 -20.49 -10.04 2.45
N PHE A 121 -20.53 -10.53 3.69
CA PHE A 121 -19.51 -11.41 4.23
C PHE A 121 -19.92 -12.88 4.03
N SER A 122 -19.06 -13.67 3.40
CA SER A 122 -19.30 -15.09 3.18
C SER A 122 -18.40 -15.96 4.05
N TRP A 123 -18.83 -17.19 4.33
CA TRP A 123 -18.01 -18.19 5.03
C TRP A 123 -16.67 -18.46 4.34
N GLN A 124 -16.63 -18.39 3.01
CA GLN A 124 -15.40 -18.53 2.24
C GLN A 124 -14.41 -17.40 2.54
N LYS A 125 -14.91 -16.15 2.67
CA LYS A 125 -14.07 -15.01 3.09
C LYS A 125 -13.55 -15.21 4.52
N ALA A 126 -14.39 -15.68 5.45
CA ALA A 126 -13.98 -16.01 6.82
C ALA A 126 -12.87 -17.08 6.85
N ALA A 127 -13.04 -18.16 6.11
CA ALA A 127 -12.04 -19.23 6.00
C ALA A 127 -10.72 -18.71 5.42
N GLY A 128 -10.78 -17.87 4.38
CA GLY A 128 -9.59 -17.22 3.79
C GLY A 128 -8.83 -16.35 4.79
N VAL A 129 -9.54 -15.57 5.59
CA VAL A 129 -8.96 -14.76 6.68
C VAL A 129 -8.26 -15.63 7.72
N LEU A 130 -8.93 -16.68 8.18
CA LEU A 130 -8.34 -17.62 9.16
C LEU A 130 -7.07 -18.29 8.63
N LEU A 131 -7.07 -18.72 7.37
CA LEU A 131 -5.89 -19.31 6.73
C LEU A 131 -4.76 -18.28 6.59
N THR A 132 -5.07 -17.04 6.28
CA THR A 132 -4.08 -15.95 6.22
C THR A 132 -3.45 -15.71 7.59
N LEU A 133 -4.27 -15.67 8.66
CA LEU A 133 -3.77 -15.51 10.04
C LEU A 133 -2.87 -16.67 10.47
N LEU A 134 -3.28 -17.89 10.16
CA LEU A 134 -2.46 -19.09 10.44
C LEU A 134 -1.14 -19.03 9.66
N GLY A 135 -1.18 -18.65 8.37
CA GLY A 135 0.01 -18.47 7.56
C GLY A 135 0.96 -17.43 8.14
N LEU A 136 0.43 -16.27 8.55
CA LEU A 136 1.21 -15.20 9.21
C LEU A 136 1.85 -15.70 10.52
N TRP A 137 1.08 -16.44 11.33
CA TRP A 137 1.60 -17.00 12.58
C TRP A 137 2.79 -17.93 12.34
N PHE A 138 2.73 -18.80 11.32
CA PHE A 138 3.86 -19.66 10.95
C PHE A 138 5.07 -18.86 10.42
N MET A 139 4.86 -17.76 9.71
CA MET A 139 5.95 -16.94 9.19
C MET A 139 6.69 -16.16 10.28
N VAL A 140 6.01 -15.81 11.37
CA VAL A 140 6.60 -15.07 12.51
C VAL A 140 7.26 -15.99 13.52
N LYS A 141 6.81 -17.23 13.60
CA LYS A 141 7.36 -18.24 14.54
C LYS A 141 8.73 -18.68 14.04
N LYS A 142 9.78 -18.29 14.77
CA LYS A 142 11.16 -18.77 14.58
C LYS A 142 11.29 -20.21 15.06
#